data_0d37f55719edb3de244690f8f719ad66
#
_entry.id   0d37f55719edb3de244690f8f719ad66
#
_cell.length_a   1.000
_cell.length_b   1.000
_cell.length_c   1.000
_cell.angle_alpha   90.00
_cell.angle_beta   90.00
_cell.angle_gamma   90.00
#
_symmetry.space_group_name_H-M   'P 1'
#
loop_
_entity.id
_entity.type
_entity.pdbx_description
1 polymer ?
#
loop_
_entity_poly.entity_id
_entity_poly.type
_entity_poly.pdbx_seq_one_letter_code
_entity_poly.pdbx_strand_id
1 'polypeptide(L)'
;VVKGRENYNVYRRETALMSNREKAAYAAEAPYAVVPGFKSGNAKTIAYSVAVKYNPWMADAKLDMYEDLCACGNPARRIGITMLANRITLEKIIEPYEITPSMAYVQPVVEPVKRREIISEAFLDFVVNKTDIRPDYMNNPQELKKVTDLVAGIKDDPDVTVRAINVIGYASPEGLLSNNQRLSEGRAKALTDYLASQFDYPRSLYQVAFGGENWDGLKECVEASQMPYRKEVLEFIGSFPTECDYAAQVRRKKTLMNLKGGEPYRYIIREFCPLLRKAICKIDFDVRNFSIEQAKEVFKSRPQNLSLNEMFLVANTYEKGSQEFIDLFETAVKLYPDDVTANLNAAAAALSRKDTVYAKRYLSKIEESLDTPEYHNTMGVLEMLCGNYDKATSHLNRATEAGLPEAKQNLAEMAKKQENAILIRQQQSKKKQQR
;
A
#
# COMPACT_ATOMS: atom_id res chain seq x y z
N VAL A 1 48.13 35.41 -1.15
CA VAL A 1 49.32 36.14 -1.55
C VAL A 1 49.73 37.06 -0.39
N VAL A 2 50.97 36.97 0.08
CA VAL A 2 51.55 37.87 1.08
C VAL A 2 52.34 38.93 0.32
N LYS A 3 51.95 40.20 0.45
CA LYS A 3 52.68 41.31 -0.22
C LYS A 3 53.71 41.90 0.72
N GLY A 4 54.91 42.22 0.20
CA GLY A 4 55.95 42.95 0.93
C GLY A 4 55.48 44.39 1.25
N ARG A 5 56.17 45.04 2.22
CA ARG A 5 55.79 46.39 2.77
C ARG A 5 55.53 47.42 1.68
N GLU A 6 56.34 47.47 0.66
CA GLU A 6 56.26 48.49 -0.40
C GLU A 6 55.09 48.25 -1.31
N ASN A 7 54.88 46.99 -1.78
CA ASN A 7 53.69 46.62 -2.55
C ASN A 7 52.40 46.87 -1.74
N TYR A 8 52.43 46.66 -0.43
CA TYR A 8 51.30 46.97 0.41
C TYR A 8 51.06 48.50 0.57
N ASN A 9 52.15 49.29 0.64
CA ASN A 9 52.03 50.73 0.68
C ASN A 9 51.51 51.32 -0.64
N VAL A 10 51.94 50.72 -1.79
CA VAL A 10 51.38 51.05 -3.10
C VAL A 10 49.91 50.73 -3.13
N TYR A 11 49.54 49.51 -2.74
CA TYR A 11 48.14 49.07 -2.65
C TYR A 11 47.31 50.05 -1.80
N ARG A 12 47.78 50.46 -0.61
CA ARG A 12 47.08 51.42 0.24
C ARG A 12 46.89 52.80 -0.43
N ARG A 13 47.89 53.27 -1.15
CA ARG A 13 47.79 54.55 -1.88
C ARG A 13 46.78 54.44 -3.02
N GLU A 14 46.86 53.42 -3.79
CA GLU A 14 45.97 53.22 -4.94
C GLU A 14 44.51 53.03 -4.51
N THR A 15 44.28 52.33 -3.42
CA THR A 15 42.92 52.09 -2.92
C THR A 15 42.35 53.20 -2.04
N ALA A 16 43.15 54.21 -1.65
CA ALA A 16 42.74 55.25 -0.73
C ALA A 16 41.54 56.09 -1.23
N LEU A 17 41.45 56.27 -2.55
CA LEU A 17 40.44 57.14 -3.19
C LEU A 17 39.35 56.27 -3.92
N MET A 18 39.41 54.97 -3.83
CA MET A 18 38.46 54.04 -4.48
C MET A 18 37.16 53.95 -3.68
N SER A 19 36.03 53.84 -4.40
CA SER A 19 34.75 53.49 -3.82
C SER A 19 34.78 52.05 -3.26
N ASN A 20 33.82 51.71 -2.39
CA ASN A 20 33.74 50.35 -1.82
C ASN A 20 33.57 49.25 -2.89
N ARG A 21 32.92 49.55 -4.01
CA ARG A 21 32.76 48.66 -5.15
C ARG A 21 34.08 48.44 -5.89
N GLU A 22 34.83 49.50 -6.14
CA GLU A 22 36.13 49.42 -6.76
C GLU A 22 37.17 48.73 -5.85
N LYS A 23 37.12 49.00 -4.52
CA LYS A 23 37.94 48.30 -3.54
C LYS A 23 37.63 46.77 -3.53
N ALA A 24 36.37 46.39 -3.65
CA ALA A 24 35.96 44.99 -3.71
C ALA A 24 36.48 44.30 -4.99
N ALA A 25 36.45 44.97 -6.13
CA ALA A 25 37.03 44.48 -7.37
C ALA A 25 38.59 44.39 -7.31
N TYR A 26 39.23 45.38 -6.70
CA TYR A 26 40.69 45.42 -6.48
C TYR A 26 41.14 44.43 -5.38
N ALA A 27 40.26 44.05 -4.47
CA ALA A 27 40.55 43.09 -3.38
C ALA A 27 40.99 41.70 -3.86
N ALA A 28 40.71 41.33 -5.11
CA ALA A 28 41.23 40.11 -5.71
C ALA A 28 42.77 40.04 -5.70
N GLU A 29 43.42 41.18 -5.66
CA GLU A 29 44.89 41.33 -5.57
C GLU A 29 45.39 41.68 -4.16
N ALA A 30 44.50 41.87 -3.20
CA ALA A 30 44.88 42.21 -1.84
C ALA A 30 45.71 41.11 -1.17
N PRO A 31 46.68 41.44 -0.34
CA PRO A 31 47.44 40.45 0.39
C PRO A 31 46.55 39.71 1.40
N TYR A 32 46.69 38.40 1.49
CA TYR A 32 46.00 37.59 2.50
C TYR A 32 46.26 38.06 3.93
N ALA A 33 47.53 38.42 4.20
CA ALA A 33 47.91 38.94 5.50
C ALA A 33 49.03 39.98 5.36
N VAL A 34 49.03 40.94 6.26
CA VAL A 34 50.13 41.92 6.42
C VAL A 34 50.77 41.69 7.78
N VAL A 35 52.08 41.46 7.81
CA VAL A 35 52.84 41.27 9.05
C VAL A 35 53.60 42.56 9.33
N PRO A 36 53.15 43.46 10.25
CA PRO A 36 53.79 44.71 10.59
C PRO A 36 55.08 44.42 11.38
N GLY A 37 56.10 45.30 11.21
CA GLY A 37 57.35 45.25 11.98
C GLY A 37 58.19 44.02 11.74
N PHE A 38 58.12 43.40 10.55
CA PHE A 38 58.97 42.27 10.15
C PHE A 38 60.42 42.78 10.02
N LYS A 39 61.32 42.25 10.85
CA LYS A 39 62.75 42.55 10.80
C LYS A 39 63.52 41.29 10.54
N SER A 40 64.65 41.40 9.83
CA SER A 40 65.59 40.31 9.61
C SER A 40 66.00 39.69 10.95
N GLY A 41 65.96 38.39 11.07
CA GLY A 41 66.34 37.60 12.25
C GLY A 41 65.19 37.18 13.19
N ASN A 42 63.99 37.70 13.05
CA ASN A 42 62.84 37.18 13.80
C ASN A 42 62.04 36.21 12.94
N ALA A 43 62.05 34.94 13.26
CA ALA A 43 61.17 33.97 12.66
C ALA A 43 59.71 34.31 13.00
N LYS A 44 58.89 34.50 11.96
CA LYS A 44 57.46 34.77 12.12
C LYS A 44 56.68 33.70 11.34
N THR A 45 55.72 33.13 12.01
CA THR A 45 54.79 32.18 11.43
C THR A 45 53.55 32.88 10.95
N ILE A 46 53.13 32.60 9.72
CA ILE A 46 51.88 33.13 9.15
C ILE A 46 50.99 31.94 8.99
N ALA A 47 49.88 31.91 9.72
CA ALA A 47 48.85 30.91 9.53
C ALA A 47 48.07 31.21 8.24
N TYR A 48 47.94 30.23 7.39
CA TYR A 48 47.22 30.33 6.15
C TYR A 48 46.18 29.20 6.07
N SER A 49 44.92 29.54 5.79
CA SER A 49 43.85 28.58 5.60
C SER A 49 42.96 29.04 4.44
N VAL A 50 42.67 28.12 3.52
CA VAL A 50 41.75 28.37 2.41
C VAL A 50 40.91 27.10 2.16
N ALA A 51 39.60 27.30 1.98
CA ALA A 51 38.71 26.24 1.52
C ALA A 51 38.53 26.32 -0.01
N VAL A 52 38.81 25.29 -0.71
CA VAL A 52 38.67 25.19 -2.18
C VAL A 52 37.61 24.15 -2.49
N LYS A 53 36.69 24.47 -3.42
CA LYS A 53 35.72 23.48 -3.91
C LYS A 53 36.45 22.35 -4.60
N TYR A 54 36.21 21.11 -4.17
CA TYR A 54 36.78 19.93 -4.78
C TYR A 54 36.37 19.79 -6.25
N ASN A 55 37.33 19.43 -7.09
CA ASN A 55 37.14 19.00 -8.46
C ASN A 55 37.82 17.64 -8.67
N PRO A 56 37.30 16.74 -9.53
CA PRO A 56 37.84 15.38 -9.72
C PRO A 56 39.33 15.32 -10.06
N TRP A 57 39.88 16.31 -10.79
CA TRP A 57 41.30 16.37 -11.13
C TRP A 57 42.23 16.56 -9.91
N MET A 58 41.66 17.00 -8.77
CA MET A 58 42.43 17.21 -7.52
C MET A 58 42.81 15.90 -6.83
N ALA A 59 42.19 14.76 -7.21
CA ALA A 59 42.39 13.46 -6.54
C ALA A 59 43.86 13.00 -6.48
N ASP A 60 44.65 13.34 -7.49
CA ASP A 60 46.07 12.96 -7.58
C ASP A 60 46.98 14.18 -7.74
N ALA A 61 46.48 15.37 -7.37
CA ALA A 61 47.23 16.60 -7.50
C ALA A 61 48.32 16.71 -6.42
N LYS A 62 49.41 17.36 -6.78
CA LYS A 62 50.46 17.81 -5.85
C LYS A 62 50.11 19.19 -5.33
N LEU A 63 50.46 19.46 -4.08
CA LEU A 63 50.32 20.79 -3.48
C LEU A 63 51.72 21.34 -3.26
N ASP A 64 52.10 22.35 -4.03
CA ASP A 64 53.38 23.05 -3.94
C ASP A 64 53.16 24.47 -3.43
N MET A 65 54.04 24.93 -2.51
CA MET A 65 54.14 26.29 -2.07
C MET A 65 55.29 26.99 -2.82
N TYR A 66 54.96 28.11 -3.47
CA TYR A 66 55.95 28.92 -4.18
C TYR A 66 56.29 30.13 -3.34
N GLU A 67 57.61 30.35 -3.18
CA GLU A 67 58.14 31.55 -2.53
C GLU A 67 58.69 32.49 -3.59
N ASP A 68 58.06 33.62 -3.78
CA ASP A 68 58.52 34.67 -4.69
C ASP A 68 58.89 35.93 -3.90
N LEU A 69 60.13 36.37 -4.00
CA LEU A 69 60.59 37.61 -3.45
C LEU A 69 60.48 38.73 -4.48
N CYS A 70 59.81 39.81 -4.06
CA CYS A 70 59.72 41.04 -4.84
C CYS A 70 60.51 42.15 -4.12
N ALA A 71 61.50 42.73 -4.77
CA ALA A 71 62.19 43.91 -4.31
C ALA A 71 61.67 45.16 -5.07
N CYS A 72 61.95 46.37 -4.50
CA CYS A 72 61.55 47.63 -5.11
C CYS A 72 62.02 47.74 -6.55
N GLY A 73 61.08 47.82 -7.48
CA GLY A 73 61.36 48.03 -8.91
C GLY A 73 61.83 46.81 -9.70
N ASN A 74 61.98 45.65 -9.08
CA ASN A 74 62.37 44.43 -9.76
C ASN A 74 61.21 43.43 -9.89
N PRO A 75 61.13 42.65 -10.98
CA PRO A 75 60.12 41.62 -11.11
C PRO A 75 60.30 40.56 -9.99
N ALA A 76 59.21 39.92 -9.59
CA ALA A 76 59.22 38.86 -8.62
C ALA A 76 60.18 37.74 -9.06
N ARG A 77 61.11 37.37 -8.17
CA ARG A 77 62.03 36.25 -8.43
C ARG A 77 61.65 35.07 -7.52
N ARG A 78 61.39 33.94 -8.12
CA ARG A 78 61.16 32.70 -7.39
C ARG A 78 62.44 32.27 -6.68
N ILE A 79 62.36 32.11 -5.38
CA ILE A 79 63.49 31.74 -4.53
C ILE A 79 63.34 30.34 -3.96
N GLY A 80 62.15 29.83 -3.91
CA GLY A 80 61.90 28.47 -3.38
C GLY A 80 60.62 27.84 -3.90
N ILE A 81 60.62 26.56 -3.95
CA ILE A 81 59.43 25.72 -4.14
C ILE A 81 59.46 24.65 -3.05
N THR A 82 58.46 24.63 -2.20
CA THR A 82 58.32 23.64 -1.15
C THR A 82 57.10 22.76 -1.44
N MET A 83 57.29 21.47 -1.65
CA MET A 83 56.20 20.52 -1.81
C MET A 83 55.55 20.30 -0.44
N LEU A 84 54.27 20.70 -0.30
CA LEU A 84 53.49 20.53 0.92
C LEU A 84 52.81 19.17 0.98
N ALA A 85 52.37 18.63 -0.17
CA ALA A 85 51.84 17.30 -0.30
C ALA A 85 52.16 16.70 -1.68
N ASN A 86 52.65 15.47 -1.71
CA ASN A 86 52.96 14.77 -2.96
C ASN A 86 51.68 14.23 -3.63
N ARG A 87 50.64 13.95 -2.84
CA ARG A 87 49.34 13.46 -3.31
C ARG A 87 48.26 13.98 -2.36
N ILE A 88 47.22 14.54 -2.92
CA ILE A 88 46.03 14.91 -2.15
C ILE A 88 45.17 13.66 -2.05
N THR A 89 45.32 12.92 -0.98
CA THR A 89 44.48 11.75 -0.71
C THR A 89 43.16 12.23 -0.08
N LEU A 90 42.06 12.13 -0.83
CA LEU A 90 40.76 12.30 -0.28
C LEU A 90 40.32 11.03 0.43
N GLU A 91 39.94 11.13 1.67
CA GLU A 91 39.24 10.04 2.33
C GLU A 91 37.94 9.74 1.57
N LYS A 92 37.87 8.55 0.97
CA LYS A 92 36.64 8.10 0.32
C LYS A 92 35.53 8.08 1.36
N ILE A 93 34.50 8.91 1.15
CA ILE A 93 33.31 8.87 2.01
C ILE A 93 32.63 7.53 1.80
N ILE A 94 32.44 6.79 2.89
CA ILE A 94 31.72 5.52 2.85
C ILE A 94 30.23 5.86 2.90
N GLU A 95 29.55 5.57 1.82
CA GLU A 95 28.10 5.78 1.73
C GLU A 95 27.34 4.65 2.44
N PRO A 96 26.13 4.94 2.98
CA PRO A 96 25.31 3.92 3.59
C PRO A 96 24.93 2.83 2.57
N TYR A 97 25.16 1.59 2.94
CA TYR A 97 24.78 0.44 2.11
C TYR A 97 23.26 0.34 2.03
N GLU A 98 22.73 0.21 0.83
CA GLU A 98 21.32 -0.05 0.59
C GLU A 98 21.08 -1.54 0.38
N ILE A 99 20.19 -2.10 1.23
CA ILE A 99 19.78 -3.50 1.13
C ILE A 99 18.96 -3.70 -0.15
N THR A 100 19.25 -4.79 -0.87
CA THR A 100 18.44 -5.29 -1.98
C THR A 100 17.75 -6.58 -1.53
N PRO A 101 16.46 -6.55 -1.17
CA PRO A 101 15.78 -7.73 -0.65
C PRO A 101 15.56 -8.78 -1.74
N SER A 102 15.76 -10.06 -1.37
CA SER A 102 15.44 -11.22 -2.20
C SER A 102 14.13 -11.83 -1.73
N MET A 103 13.10 -11.84 -2.60
CA MET A 103 11.76 -12.28 -2.26
C MET A 103 11.42 -13.61 -2.90
N ALA A 104 10.79 -14.47 -2.11
CA ALA A 104 10.15 -15.69 -2.56
C ALA A 104 8.64 -15.48 -2.69
N TYR A 105 8.03 -16.12 -3.68
CA TYR A 105 6.61 -16.04 -3.95
C TYR A 105 6.00 -17.45 -3.95
N VAL A 106 4.83 -17.57 -3.36
CA VAL A 106 4.10 -18.84 -3.24
C VAL A 106 3.18 -19.02 -4.43
N GLN A 107 3.28 -20.15 -5.11
CA GLN A 107 2.33 -20.50 -6.15
C GLN A 107 0.97 -20.85 -5.53
N PRO A 108 -0.13 -20.15 -5.90
CA PRO A 108 -1.46 -20.48 -5.42
C PRO A 108 -1.92 -21.86 -5.91
N VAL A 109 -2.82 -22.45 -5.15
CA VAL A 109 -3.46 -23.73 -5.53
C VAL A 109 -4.24 -23.52 -6.83
N VAL A 110 -4.12 -24.49 -7.74
CA VAL A 110 -4.89 -24.49 -8.99
C VAL A 110 -6.38 -24.68 -8.69
N GLU A 111 -7.20 -23.79 -9.20
CA GLU A 111 -8.66 -23.88 -9.13
C GLU A 111 -9.18 -24.59 -10.38
N PRO A 112 -9.60 -25.88 -10.30
CA PRO A 112 -9.97 -26.64 -11.49
C PRO A 112 -11.20 -26.10 -12.20
N VAL A 113 -12.16 -25.55 -11.42
CA VAL A 113 -13.37 -24.88 -11.90
C VAL A 113 -13.51 -23.56 -11.16
N LYS A 114 -13.46 -22.47 -11.87
CA LYS A 114 -13.57 -21.11 -11.30
C LYS A 114 -15.05 -20.78 -11.08
N ARG A 115 -15.57 -21.15 -9.92
CA ARG A 115 -16.92 -20.80 -9.49
C ARG A 115 -16.93 -19.41 -8.89
N ARG A 116 -17.85 -18.62 -9.37
CA ARG A 116 -18.01 -17.23 -8.91
C ARG A 116 -19.47 -16.97 -8.60
N GLU A 117 -19.68 -16.01 -7.74
CA GLU A 117 -21.00 -15.47 -7.45
C GLU A 117 -20.98 -13.95 -7.51
N ILE A 118 -22.09 -13.40 -7.91
CA ILE A 118 -22.32 -11.96 -7.85
C ILE A 118 -23.70 -11.68 -7.29
N ILE A 119 -23.81 -10.66 -6.44
CA ILE A 119 -25.04 -10.36 -5.72
C ILE A 119 -25.44 -8.92 -6.01
N SER A 120 -26.74 -8.73 -6.30
CA SER A 120 -27.37 -7.42 -6.36
C SER A 120 -28.57 -7.39 -5.45
N GLU A 121 -28.68 -6.34 -4.65
CA GLU A 121 -29.85 -6.07 -3.83
C GLU A 121 -30.75 -5.07 -4.54
N ALA A 122 -32.05 -5.35 -4.60
CA ALA A 122 -33.07 -4.44 -5.12
C ALA A 122 -34.08 -4.11 -4.01
N PHE A 123 -34.23 -2.83 -3.73
CA PHE A 123 -35.21 -2.29 -2.79
C PHE A 123 -36.49 -1.88 -3.55
N LEU A 124 -37.22 -2.91 -3.99
CA LEU A 124 -38.39 -2.68 -4.82
C LEU A 124 -39.61 -2.18 -4.02
N ASP A 125 -40.21 -1.14 -4.55
CA ASP A 125 -41.46 -0.57 -4.03
C ASP A 125 -42.66 -1.35 -4.54
N PHE A 126 -43.51 -1.77 -3.61
CA PHE A 126 -44.75 -2.48 -3.89
C PHE A 126 -45.95 -1.70 -3.35
N VAL A 127 -47.05 -1.74 -4.06
CA VAL A 127 -48.32 -1.26 -3.51
C VAL A 127 -48.67 -2.08 -2.26
N VAL A 128 -49.27 -1.48 -1.26
CA VAL A 128 -49.58 -2.12 0.03
C VAL A 128 -50.28 -3.46 -0.20
N ASN A 129 -49.76 -4.53 0.43
CA ASN A 129 -50.24 -5.91 0.32
C ASN A 129 -50.20 -6.51 -1.11
N LYS A 130 -49.52 -5.88 -2.05
CA LYS A 130 -49.26 -6.41 -3.41
C LYS A 130 -47.85 -6.93 -3.55
N THR A 131 -47.69 -7.81 -4.54
CA THR A 131 -46.38 -8.39 -4.91
C THR A 131 -46.06 -8.15 -6.39
N ASP A 132 -46.94 -7.50 -7.15
CA ASP A 132 -46.73 -7.18 -8.55
C ASP A 132 -45.68 -6.08 -8.69
N ILE A 133 -44.62 -6.33 -9.45
CA ILE A 133 -43.65 -5.29 -9.79
C ILE A 133 -44.26 -4.37 -10.84
N ARG A 134 -44.30 -3.10 -10.51
CA ARG A 134 -44.65 -2.03 -11.45
C ARG A 134 -43.34 -1.31 -11.80
N PRO A 135 -42.79 -1.49 -13.02
CA PRO A 135 -41.47 -0.96 -13.37
C PRO A 135 -41.38 0.57 -13.22
N ASP A 136 -42.44 1.30 -13.43
CA ASP A 136 -42.48 2.77 -13.37
C ASP A 136 -42.93 3.32 -12.00
N TYR A 137 -43.03 2.45 -10.98
CA TYR A 137 -43.53 2.86 -9.66
C TYR A 137 -42.39 3.29 -8.75
N MET A 138 -42.45 4.51 -8.23
CA MET A 138 -41.47 5.06 -7.26
C MET A 138 -40.01 4.89 -7.71
N ASN A 139 -39.19 4.16 -6.93
CA ASN A 139 -37.77 3.95 -7.23
C ASN A 139 -37.49 2.69 -8.08
N ASN A 140 -38.55 1.95 -8.44
CA ASN A 140 -38.41 0.70 -9.18
C ASN A 140 -37.57 0.82 -10.47
N PRO A 141 -37.65 1.88 -11.30
CA PRO A 141 -36.86 1.99 -12.50
C PRO A 141 -35.34 1.90 -12.21
N GLN A 142 -34.90 2.55 -11.14
CA GLN A 142 -33.47 2.55 -10.74
C GLN A 142 -33.05 1.21 -10.13
N GLU A 143 -33.89 0.64 -9.26
CA GLU A 143 -33.60 -0.63 -8.59
C GLU A 143 -33.60 -1.81 -9.56
N LEU A 144 -34.57 -1.86 -10.49
CA LEU A 144 -34.60 -2.87 -11.55
C LEU A 144 -33.41 -2.74 -12.50
N LYS A 145 -33.00 -1.49 -12.81
CA LYS A 145 -31.84 -1.25 -13.65
C LYS A 145 -30.56 -1.83 -13.04
N LYS A 146 -30.34 -1.69 -11.72
CA LYS A 146 -29.17 -2.29 -11.05
C LYS A 146 -29.09 -3.79 -11.28
N VAL A 147 -30.21 -4.49 -11.13
CA VAL A 147 -30.26 -5.95 -11.30
C VAL A 147 -30.13 -6.34 -12.76
N THR A 148 -30.82 -5.63 -13.67
CA THR A 148 -30.73 -5.93 -15.11
C THR A 148 -29.33 -5.66 -15.68
N ASP A 149 -28.67 -4.57 -15.29
CA ASP A 149 -27.30 -4.27 -15.70
C ASP A 149 -26.32 -5.38 -15.22
N LEU A 150 -26.53 -5.90 -14.00
CA LEU A 150 -25.73 -7.01 -13.47
C LEU A 150 -25.93 -8.28 -14.31
N VAL A 151 -27.16 -8.69 -14.57
CA VAL A 151 -27.50 -9.88 -15.35
C VAL A 151 -26.99 -9.76 -16.78
N ALA A 152 -27.14 -8.57 -17.39
CA ALA A 152 -26.66 -8.28 -18.74
C ALA A 152 -25.11 -8.40 -18.81
N GLY A 153 -24.40 -7.80 -17.84
CA GLY A 153 -22.94 -7.87 -17.78
C GLY A 153 -22.40 -9.33 -17.71
N ILE A 154 -23.12 -10.21 -17.04
CA ILE A 154 -22.77 -11.63 -16.99
C ILE A 154 -23.15 -12.35 -18.30
N LYS A 155 -24.32 -12.05 -18.88
CA LYS A 155 -24.79 -12.66 -20.13
C LYS A 155 -23.87 -12.36 -21.31
N ASP A 156 -23.37 -11.13 -21.37
CA ASP A 156 -22.55 -10.65 -22.47
C ASP A 156 -21.08 -11.05 -22.35
N ASP A 157 -20.67 -11.66 -21.21
CA ASP A 157 -19.30 -12.14 -21.03
C ASP A 157 -19.12 -13.54 -21.68
N PRO A 158 -18.33 -13.64 -22.78
CA PRO A 158 -18.15 -14.91 -23.49
C PRO A 158 -17.37 -15.97 -22.70
N ASP A 159 -16.74 -15.57 -21.61
CA ASP A 159 -15.93 -16.44 -20.77
C ASP A 159 -16.72 -17.05 -19.62
N VAL A 160 -18.01 -16.71 -19.50
CA VAL A 160 -18.87 -17.06 -18.37
C VAL A 160 -19.99 -17.98 -18.79
N THR A 161 -20.29 -18.96 -17.94
CA THR A 161 -21.46 -19.85 -18.06
C THR A 161 -22.29 -19.76 -16.80
N VAL A 162 -23.52 -19.21 -16.90
CA VAL A 162 -24.45 -19.11 -15.79
C VAL A 162 -24.96 -20.47 -15.37
N ARG A 163 -24.92 -20.76 -14.06
CA ARG A 163 -25.37 -22.00 -13.45
C ARG A 163 -26.70 -21.86 -12.73
N ALA A 164 -26.90 -20.75 -12.03
CA ALA A 164 -28.15 -20.46 -11.34
C ALA A 164 -28.35 -18.94 -11.17
N ILE A 165 -29.59 -18.53 -11.19
CA ILE A 165 -30.03 -17.19 -10.86
C ILE A 165 -30.99 -17.33 -9.66
N ASN A 166 -30.46 -17.07 -8.47
CA ASN A 166 -31.18 -17.23 -7.22
C ASN A 166 -31.81 -15.89 -6.83
N VAL A 167 -33.11 -15.86 -6.67
CA VAL A 167 -33.82 -14.66 -6.23
C VAL A 167 -34.43 -14.93 -4.85
N ILE A 168 -34.00 -14.14 -3.87
CA ILE A 168 -34.42 -14.24 -2.48
C ILE A 168 -35.21 -12.99 -2.10
N GLY A 169 -36.47 -13.14 -1.73
CA GLY A 169 -37.29 -12.02 -1.27
C GLY A 169 -37.30 -11.94 0.25
N TYR A 170 -37.32 -10.71 0.76
CA TYR A 170 -37.39 -10.42 2.19
C TYR A 170 -38.53 -9.49 2.52
N ALA A 171 -39.16 -9.70 3.69
CA ALA A 171 -40.07 -8.79 4.32
C ALA A 171 -39.47 -8.20 5.59
N SER A 172 -39.94 -7.03 6.01
CA SER A 172 -39.61 -6.46 7.31
C SER A 172 -40.31 -7.23 8.45
N PRO A 173 -39.76 -7.32 9.65
CA PRO A 173 -40.33 -8.03 10.79
C PRO A 173 -41.48 -7.26 11.47
N GLU A 174 -42.34 -6.65 10.68
CA GLU A 174 -43.58 -5.99 11.10
C GLU A 174 -44.80 -6.76 10.62
N GLY A 175 -45.95 -6.58 11.26
CA GLY A 175 -47.19 -7.25 10.86
C GLY A 175 -47.22 -8.74 11.18
N LEU A 176 -48.11 -9.49 10.52
CA LEU A 176 -48.30 -10.92 10.73
C LEU A 176 -47.24 -11.74 10.00
N LEU A 177 -46.67 -12.73 10.68
CA LEU A 177 -45.59 -13.60 10.11
C LEU A 177 -46.05 -14.29 8.82
N SER A 178 -47.29 -14.85 8.80
CA SER A 178 -47.85 -15.51 7.62
C SER A 178 -47.99 -14.57 6.41
N ASN A 179 -48.32 -13.30 6.66
CA ASN A 179 -48.38 -12.31 5.59
C ASN A 179 -46.98 -11.93 5.10
N ASN A 180 -46.02 -11.80 6.00
CA ASN A 180 -44.62 -11.50 5.64
C ASN A 180 -43.98 -12.64 4.83
N GLN A 181 -44.27 -13.90 5.15
CA GLN A 181 -43.84 -15.05 4.35
C GLN A 181 -44.44 -14.98 2.94
N ARG A 182 -45.78 -14.77 2.83
CA ARG A 182 -46.43 -14.62 1.53
C ARG A 182 -45.87 -13.44 0.70
N LEU A 183 -45.60 -12.30 1.36
CA LEU A 183 -45.02 -11.13 0.68
C LEU A 183 -43.59 -11.38 0.23
N SER A 184 -42.76 -12.05 1.06
CA SER A 184 -41.41 -12.43 0.73
C SER A 184 -41.36 -13.35 -0.52
N GLU A 185 -42.21 -14.40 -0.51
CA GLU A 185 -42.38 -15.31 -1.63
C GLU A 185 -42.84 -14.58 -2.91
N GLY A 186 -43.91 -13.81 -2.79
CA GLY A 186 -44.45 -13.10 -3.95
C GLY A 186 -43.47 -12.09 -4.57
N ARG A 187 -42.66 -11.39 -3.76
CA ARG A 187 -41.62 -10.47 -4.24
C ARG A 187 -40.51 -11.20 -5.00
N ALA A 188 -40.02 -12.30 -4.42
CA ALA A 188 -38.98 -13.12 -5.09
C ALA A 188 -39.50 -13.63 -6.45
N LYS A 189 -40.72 -14.16 -6.48
CA LYS A 189 -41.34 -14.65 -7.71
C LYS A 189 -41.52 -13.55 -8.74
N ALA A 190 -42.03 -12.38 -8.33
CA ALA A 190 -42.25 -11.25 -9.24
C ALA A 190 -40.94 -10.75 -9.87
N LEU A 191 -39.86 -10.66 -9.10
CA LEU A 191 -38.53 -10.28 -9.64
C LEU A 191 -37.99 -11.37 -10.57
N THR A 192 -38.18 -12.63 -10.24
CA THR A 192 -37.81 -13.76 -11.10
C THR A 192 -38.55 -13.70 -12.43
N ASP A 193 -39.87 -13.50 -12.42
CA ASP A 193 -40.68 -13.40 -13.64
C ASP A 193 -40.31 -12.16 -14.47
N TYR A 194 -40.01 -11.05 -13.83
CA TYR A 194 -39.48 -9.86 -14.49
C TYR A 194 -38.15 -10.15 -15.19
N LEU A 195 -37.14 -10.71 -14.49
CA LEU A 195 -35.85 -11.03 -15.09
C LEU A 195 -35.97 -12.05 -16.22
N ALA A 196 -36.79 -13.07 -16.07
CA ALA A 196 -37.03 -14.06 -17.10
C ALA A 196 -37.79 -13.50 -18.32
N SER A 197 -38.49 -12.38 -18.20
CA SER A 197 -39.03 -11.65 -19.35
C SER A 197 -38.03 -10.77 -20.10
N GLN A 198 -36.95 -10.37 -19.42
CA GLN A 198 -35.91 -9.51 -19.98
C GLN A 198 -34.74 -10.33 -20.58
N PHE A 199 -34.47 -11.51 -20.04
CA PHE A 199 -33.30 -12.31 -20.42
C PHE A 199 -33.73 -13.71 -20.88
N ASP A 200 -33.18 -14.14 -22.02
CA ASP A 200 -33.41 -15.47 -22.60
C ASP A 200 -32.53 -16.54 -21.94
N TYR A 201 -32.79 -16.78 -20.65
CA TYR A 201 -32.21 -17.93 -19.93
C TYR A 201 -33.26 -19.01 -19.73
N PRO A 202 -32.86 -20.31 -19.78
CA PRO A 202 -33.75 -21.38 -19.42
C PRO A 202 -34.40 -21.20 -18.04
N ARG A 203 -35.68 -21.43 -17.95
CA ARG A 203 -36.43 -21.29 -16.67
C ARG A 203 -35.84 -22.16 -15.55
N SER A 204 -35.18 -23.27 -15.87
CA SER A 204 -34.49 -24.14 -14.92
C SER A 204 -33.33 -23.52 -14.18
N LEU A 205 -32.74 -22.42 -14.70
CA LEU A 205 -31.67 -21.69 -14.03
C LEU A 205 -32.18 -20.74 -12.94
N TYR A 206 -33.47 -20.39 -13.00
CA TYR A 206 -34.05 -19.49 -12.00
C TYR A 206 -34.53 -20.27 -10.77
N GLN A 207 -34.02 -19.90 -9.63
CA GLN A 207 -34.37 -20.45 -8.33
C GLN A 207 -34.97 -19.36 -7.46
N VAL A 208 -36.10 -19.66 -6.84
CA VAL A 208 -36.79 -18.73 -5.95
C VAL A 208 -36.64 -19.22 -4.51
N ALA A 209 -36.13 -18.37 -3.66
CA ALA A 209 -36.03 -18.62 -2.24
C ALA A 209 -36.74 -17.54 -1.43
N PHE A 210 -37.23 -17.92 -0.26
CA PHE A 210 -38.00 -17.05 0.62
C PHE A 210 -37.17 -16.77 1.87
N GLY A 211 -36.65 -15.56 1.99
CA GLY A 211 -35.90 -15.12 3.15
C GLY A 211 -36.77 -14.83 4.38
N GLY A 212 -38.11 -14.75 4.17
CA GLY A 212 -39.05 -14.41 5.25
C GLY A 212 -38.84 -13.01 5.79
N GLU A 213 -38.74 -12.90 7.10
CA GLU A 213 -38.45 -11.64 7.79
C GLU A 213 -36.97 -11.39 7.91
N ASN A 214 -36.48 -10.25 7.46
CA ASN A 214 -35.07 -9.86 7.42
C ASN A 214 -34.53 -9.43 8.80
N TRP A 215 -34.33 -10.41 9.68
CA TRP A 215 -33.80 -10.17 11.02
C TRP A 215 -32.31 -9.85 11.01
N ASP A 216 -31.55 -10.45 10.09
CA ASP A 216 -30.12 -10.17 9.96
C ASP A 216 -29.87 -8.74 9.46
N GLY A 217 -30.60 -8.31 8.44
CA GLY A 217 -30.57 -6.91 8.01
C GLY A 217 -31.05 -5.94 9.08
N LEU A 218 -32.01 -6.34 9.94
CA LEU A 218 -32.37 -5.52 11.09
C LEU A 218 -31.20 -5.38 12.06
N LYS A 219 -30.48 -6.45 12.35
CA LYS A 219 -29.29 -6.42 13.20
C LYS A 219 -28.25 -5.48 12.65
N GLU A 220 -27.92 -5.58 11.37
CA GLU A 220 -26.97 -4.71 10.67
C GLU A 220 -27.37 -3.22 10.75
N CYS A 221 -28.65 -2.91 10.50
CA CYS A 221 -29.18 -1.55 10.62
C CYS A 221 -29.02 -1.01 12.06
N VAL A 222 -29.30 -1.84 13.07
CA VAL A 222 -29.15 -1.45 14.48
C VAL A 222 -27.68 -1.25 14.82
N GLU A 223 -26.79 -2.12 14.37
CA GLU A 223 -25.33 -2.03 14.60
C GLU A 223 -24.74 -0.75 13.98
N ALA A 224 -25.19 -0.36 12.81
CA ALA A 224 -24.72 0.84 12.12
C ALA A 224 -25.33 2.15 12.66
N SER A 225 -26.35 2.07 13.52
CA SER A 225 -27.13 3.24 13.95
C SER A 225 -26.72 3.77 15.33
N GLN A 226 -27.24 4.97 15.64
CA GLN A 226 -27.21 5.58 16.99
C GLN A 226 -28.63 5.58 17.60
N MET A 227 -29.45 4.56 17.31
CA MET A 227 -30.81 4.48 17.81
C MET A 227 -30.88 4.40 19.34
N PRO A 228 -31.97 4.89 19.97
CA PRO A 228 -32.21 4.68 21.39
C PRO A 228 -32.27 3.18 21.73
N TYR A 229 -31.74 2.81 22.91
CA TYR A 229 -31.70 1.42 23.40
C TYR A 229 -31.02 0.43 22.44
N ARG A 230 -30.03 0.91 21.64
CA ARG A 230 -29.29 0.09 20.65
C ARG A 230 -28.74 -1.21 21.27
N LYS A 231 -28.11 -1.11 22.44
CA LYS A 231 -27.50 -2.27 23.10
C LYS A 231 -28.52 -3.34 23.48
N GLU A 232 -29.63 -2.92 24.09
CA GLU A 232 -30.70 -3.83 24.50
C GLU A 232 -31.37 -4.49 23.28
N VAL A 233 -31.52 -3.75 22.18
CA VAL A 233 -32.06 -4.32 20.92
C VAL A 233 -31.14 -5.36 20.34
N LEU A 234 -29.82 -5.11 20.33
CA LEU A 234 -28.81 -6.08 19.84
C LEU A 234 -28.77 -7.34 20.72
N GLU A 235 -28.75 -7.17 22.04
CA GLU A 235 -28.81 -8.29 22.99
C GLU A 235 -30.10 -9.12 22.77
N PHE A 236 -31.21 -8.44 22.56
CA PHE A 236 -32.49 -9.09 22.26
C PHE A 236 -32.41 -9.88 20.94
N ILE A 237 -31.93 -9.28 19.83
CA ILE A 237 -31.83 -9.96 18.54
C ILE A 237 -30.89 -11.16 18.64
N GLY A 238 -29.75 -11.03 19.32
CA GLY A 238 -28.77 -12.10 19.54
C GLY A 238 -29.25 -13.23 20.45
N SER A 239 -30.27 -13.01 21.28
CA SER A 239 -30.80 -14.01 22.20
C SER A 239 -31.68 -15.08 21.52
N PHE A 240 -32.06 -14.89 20.26
CA PHE A 240 -32.88 -15.85 19.50
C PHE A 240 -32.03 -16.58 18.45
N PRO A 241 -32.17 -17.89 18.30
CA PRO A 241 -31.52 -18.61 17.22
C PRO A 241 -32.05 -18.14 15.85
N THR A 242 -31.20 -18.19 14.84
CA THR A 242 -31.55 -17.80 13.46
C THR A 242 -32.67 -18.68 12.93
N GLU A 243 -32.62 -19.98 13.23
CA GLU A 243 -33.67 -20.94 12.91
C GLU A 243 -34.51 -21.21 14.16
N CYS A 244 -35.76 -20.82 14.13
CA CYS A 244 -36.71 -21.07 15.21
C CYS A 244 -38.09 -21.42 14.65
N ASP A 245 -38.86 -22.15 15.42
CA ASP A 245 -40.24 -22.52 15.05
C ASP A 245 -41.17 -21.29 14.91
N TYR A 246 -42.34 -21.50 14.29
CA TYR A 246 -43.31 -20.43 14.08
C TYR A 246 -43.72 -19.74 15.39
N ALA A 247 -43.91 -20.50 16.46
CA ALA A 247 -44.33 -19.94 17.75
C ALA A 247 -43.22 -19.08 18.37
N ALA A 248 -41.94 -19.49 18.22
CA ALA A 248 -40.78 -18.72 18.66
C ALA A 248 -40.63 -17.42 17.86
N GLN A 249 -40.83 -17.45 16.56
CA GLN A 249 -40.81 -16.25 15.72
C GLN A 249 -41.91 -15.24 16.11
N VAL A 250 -43.12 -15.72 16.39
CA VAL A 250 -44.24 -14.86 16.88
C VAL A 250 -43.89 -14.27 18.25
N ARG A 251 -43.34 -15.08 19.18
CA ARG A 251 -42.87 -14.58 20.49
C ARG A 251 -41.78 -13.53 20.34
N ARG A 252 -40.76 -13.79 19.48
CA ARG A 252 -39.68 -12.84 19.17
C ARG A 252 -40.20 -11.47 18.81
N LYS A 253 -41.12 -11.42 17.85
CA LYS A 253 -41.75 -10.18 17.40
C LYS A 253 -42.55 -9.46 18.51
N LYS A 254 -43.38 -10.20 19.24
CA LYS A 254 -44.14 -9.64 20.35
C LYS A 254 -43.26 -9.06 21.45
N THR A 255 -42.14 -9.71 21.74
CA THR A 255 -41.17 -9.22 22.72
C THR A 255 -40.50 -7.94 22.25
N LEU A 256 -40.07 -7.86 20.98
CA LEU A 256 -39.52 -6.63 20.40
C LEU A 256 -40.53 -5.46 20.44
N MET A 257 -41.79 -5.74 20.12
CA MET A 257 -42.85 -4.73 20.16
C MET A 257 -43.04 -4.10 21.55
N ASN A 258 -42.81 -4.88 22.62
CA ASN A 258 -43.00 -4.43 24.02
C ASN A 258 -41.67 -3.98 24.68
N LEU A 259 -40.56 -4.14 24.05
CA LEU A 259 -39.25 -3.76 24.59
C LEU A 259 -39.25 -2.26 24.93
N LYS A 260 -38.85 -1.92 26.16
CA LYS A 260 -38.82 -0.50 26.63
C LYS A 260 -40.06 0.31 26.29
N GLY A 261 -41.25 -0.28 26.51
CA GLY A 261 -42.53 0.39 26.20
C GLY A 261 -42.80 0.62 24.71
N GLY A 262 -42.14 -0.12 23.86
CA GLY A 262 -42.30 -0.07 22.39
C GLY A 262 -41.59 1.10 21.71
N GLU A 263 -40.75 1.86 22.41
CA GLU A 263 -40.03 3.00 21.83
C GLU A 263 -39.03 2.54 20.74
N PRO A 264 -38.16 1.54 20.98
CA PRO A 264 -37.28 1.02 19.94
C PRO A 264 -38.02 0.47 18.73
N TYR A 265 -39.16 -0.21 18.96
CA TYR A 265 -39.95 -0.79 17.87
C TYR A 265 -40.56 0.30 16.95
N ARG A 266 -41.07 1.41 17.52
CA ARG A 266 -41.53 2.55 16.72
C ARG A 266 -40.43 3.18 15.88
N TYR A 267 -39.22 3.26 16.43
CA TYR A 267 -38.04 3.72 15.69
C TYR A 267 -37.72 2.78 14.52
N ILE A 268 -37.63 1.46 14.78
CA ILE A 268 -37.38 0.42 13.79
C ILE A 268 -38.37 0.46 12.63
N ILE A 269 -39.68 0.58 12.95
CA ILE A 269 -40.71 0.65 11.89
C ILE A 269 -40.51 1.84 10.96
N ARG A 270 -40.15 2.99 11.51
CA ARG A 270 -40.04 4.23 10.74
C ARG A 270 -38.75 4.27 9.92
N GLU A 271 -37.63 3.92 10.54
CA GLU A 271 -36.31 4.13 9.94
C GLU A 271 -35.76 2.89 9.22
N PHE A 272 -35.98 1.68 9.76
CA PHE A 272 -35.34 0.47 9.27
C PHE A 272 -36.25 -0.43 8.43
N CYS A 273 -37.53 -0.57 8.79
CA CYS A 273 -38.45 -1.46 8.06
C CYS A 273 -38.50 -1.20 6.54
N PRO A 274 -38.44 0.03 6.04
CA PRO A 274 -38.36 0.27 4.59
C PRO A 274 -37.15 -0.36 3.96
N LEU A 275 -35.96 -0.32 4.62
CA LEU A 275 -34.69 -0.85 4.15
C LEU A 275 -34.61 -2.38 4.22
N LEU A 276 -35.50 -3.01 5.02
CA LEU A 276 -35.51 -4.46 5.20
C LEU A 276 -36.34 -5.20 4.13
N ARG A 277 -37.16 -4.46 3.38
CA ARG A 277 -38.01 -4.97 2.30
C ARG A 277 -37.20 -4.97 1.01
N LYS A 278 -36.47 -6.04 0.75
CA LYS A 278 -35.61 -6.14 -0.42
C LYS A 278 -35.78 -7.48 -1.13
N ALA A 279 -35.35 -7.54 -2.37
CA ALA A 279 -35.08 -8.77 -3.07
C ALA A 279 -33.60 -8.84 -3.42
N ILE A 280 -32.98 -9.97 -3.21
CA ILE A 280 -31.59 -10.23 -3.56
C ILE A 280 -31.58 -11.08 -4.83
N CYS A 281 -30.85 -10.68 -5.85
CA CYS A 281 -30.54 -11.48 -7.01
C CYS A 281 -29.06 -11.91 -6.90
N LYS A 282 -28.86 -13.21 -6.75
CA LYS A 282 -27.56 -13.85 -6.70
C LYS A 282 -27.39 -14.70 -7.95
N ILE A 283 -26.33 -14.47 -8.71
CA ILE A 283 -25.99 -15.23 -9.91
C ILE A 283 -24.76 -16.08 -9.61
N ASP A 284 -24.92 -17.40 -9.72
CA ASP A 284 -23.83 -18.36 -9.64
C ASP A 284 -23.39 -18.72 -11.07
N PHE A 285 -22.10 -18.62 -11.34
CA PHE A 285 -21.55 -18.85 -12.68
C PHE A 285 -20.16 -19.49 -12.63
N ASP A 286 -19.81 -20.19 -13.69
CA ASP A 286 -18.45 -20.70 -13.90
C ASP A 286 -17.73 -19.81 -14.92
N VAL A 287 -16.46 -19.55 -14.67
CA VAL A 287 -15.56 -18.86 -15.60
C VAL A 287 -14.61 -19.91 -16.19
N ARG A 288 -14.41 -19.91 -17.52
CA ARG A 288 -13.46 -20.84 -18.15
C ARG A 288 -12.02 -20.57 -17.73
N ASN A 289 -11.16 -21.57 -17.86
CA ASN A 289 -9.73 -21.38 -17.66
C ASN A 289 -9.09 -20.67 -18.87
N PHE A 290 -8.02 -19.92 -18.62
CA PHE A 290 -7.29 -19.15 -19.62
C PHE A 290 -5.88 -19.68 -19.83
N SER A 291 -5.37 -19.60 -21.06
CA SER A 291 -3.92 -19.66 -21.28
C SER A 291 -3.25 -18.43 -20.72
N ILE A 292 -1.92 -18.45 -20.55
CA ILE A 292 -1.17 -17.30 -20.03
C ILE A 292 -1.39 -16.05 -20.92
N GLU A 293 -1.41 -16.21 -22.24
CA GLU A 293 -1.62 -15.12 -23.19
C GLU A 293 -3.03 -14.51 -23.04
N GLN A 294 -4.04 -15.39 -22.93
CA GLN A 294 -5.42 -14.96 -22.70
C GLN A 294 -5.56 -14.27 -21.34
N ALA A 295 -4.93 -14.83 -20.30
CA ALA A 295 -4.98 -14.28 -18.96
C ALA A 295 -4.36 -12.87 -18.90
N LYS A 296 -3.31 -12.58 -19.67
CA LYS A 296 -2.75 -11.23 -19.81
C LYS A 296 -3.75 -10.22 -20.37
N GLU A 297 -4.53 -10.61 -21.36
CA GLU A 297 -5.54 -9.71 -21.94
C GLU A 297 -6.77 -9.57 -21.02
N VAL A 298 -7.19 -10.67 -20.39
CA VAL A 298 -8.28 -10.65 -19.39
C VAL A 298 -7.91 -9.81 -18.17
N PHE A 299 -6.66 -9.84 -17.73
CA PHE A 299 -6.17 -9.01 -16.62
C PHE A 299 -6.39 -7.51 -16.86
N LYS A 300 -6.25 -7.03 -18.09
CA LYS A 300 -6.42 -5.62 -18.44
C LYS A 300 -7.87 -5.13 -18.36
N SER A 301 -8.84 -6.01 -18.61
CA SER A 301 -10.25 -5.63 -18.75
C SER A 301 -11.16 -6.25 -17.70
N ARG A 302 -10.91 -7.48 -17.30
CA ARG A 302 -11.76 -8.30 -16.44
C ARG A 302 -10.94 -9.15 -15.46
N PRO A 303 -10.06 -8.54 -14.62
CA PRO A 303 -9.17 -9.30 -13.73
C PRO A 303 -9.91 -10.21 -12.75
N GLN A 304 -11.18 -9.91 -12.42
CA GLN A 304 -12.04 -10.72 -11.57
C GLN A 304 -12.35 -12.11 -12.17
N ASN A 305 -12.16 -12.31 -13.46
CA ASN A 305 -12.35 -13.59 -14.14
C ASN A 305 -11.12 -14.51 -14.02
N LEU A 306 -9.99 -14.00 -13.51
CA LEU A 306 -8.78 -14.78 -13.28
C LEU A 306 -8.80 -15.46 -11.92
N SER A 307 -8.23 -16.66 -11.85
CA SER A 307 -7.87 -17.31 -10.58
C SER A 307 -6.55 -16.72 -10.05
N LEU A 308 -6.29 -16.90 -8.74
CA LEU A 308 -4.99 -16.52 -8.15
C LEU A 308 -3.82 -17.20 -8.84
N ASN A 309 -3.96 -18.48 -9.22
CA ASN A 309 -2.91 -19.21 -9.93
C ASN A 309 -2.66 -18.63 -11.34
N GLU A 310 -3.71 -18.27 -12.08
CA GLU A 310 -3.54 -17.62 -13.39
C GLU A 310 -2.84 -16.26 -13.25
N MET A 311 -3.19 -15.44 -12.26
CA MET A 311 -2.50 -14.18 -11.98
C MET A 311 -1.03 -14.42 -11.63
N PHE A 312 -0.72 -15.43 -10.82
CA PHE A 312 0.64 -15.81 -10.47
C PHE A 312 1.45 -16.24 -11.70
N LEU A 313 0.86 -17.07 -12.58
CA LEU A 313 1.52 -17.50 -13.82
C LEU A 313 1.79 -16.31 -14.76
N VAL A 314 0.84 -15.38 -14.88
CA VAL A 314 1.03 -14.15 -15.65
C VAL A 314 2.13 -13.28 -15.02
N ALA A 315 2.14 -13.11 -13.69
CA ALA A 315 3.18 -12.35 -13.01
C ALA A 315 4.58 -12.87 -13.33
N ASN A 316 4.77 -14.19 -13.30
CA ASN A 316 6.06 -14.81 -13.60
C ASN A 316 6.53 -14.66 -15.06
N THR A 317 5.73 -14.08 -15.95
CA THR A 317 6.18 -13.71 -17.31
C THR A 317 6.82 -12.34 -17.39
N TYR A 318 6.73 -11.54 -16.32
CA TYR A 318 7.35 -10.23 -16.21
C TYR A 318 8.63 -10.31 -15.38
N GLU A 319 9.47 -9.30 -15.50
CA GLU A 319 10.65 -9.17 -14.65
C GLU A 319 10.23 -8.97 -13.18
N LYS A 320 10.84 -9.75 -12.28
CA LYS A 320 10.55 -9.64 -10.85
C LYS A 320 10.83 -8.21 -10.35
N GLY A 321 9.85 -7.59 -9.73
CA GLY A 321 9.93 -6.23 -9.24
C GLY A 321 9.56 -5.14 -10.26
N SER A 322 9.24 -5.50 -11.53
CA SER A 322 8.64 -4.57 -12.48
C SER A 322 7.26 -4.10 -12.00
N GLN A 323 6.77 -3.00 -12.55
CA GLN A 323 5.45 -2.48 -12.17
C GLN A 323 4.34 -3.47 -12.53
N GLU A 324 4.41 -4.09 -13.69
CA GLU A 324 3.46 -5.09 -14.16
C GLU A 324 3.42 -6.32 -13.22
N PHE A 325 4.59 -6.77 -12.76
CA PHE A 325 4.69 -7.84 -11.78
C PHE A 325 3.99 -7.48 -10.46
N ILE A 326 4.22 -6.28 -9.95
CA ILE A 326 3.65 -5.78 -8.71
C ILE A 326 2.14 -5.59 -8.83
N ASP A 327 1.67 -4.99 -9.93
CA ASP A 327 0.25 -4.72 -10.18
C ASP A 327 -0.60 -5.99 -10.13
N LEU A 328 -0.04 -7.12 -10.60
CA LEU A 328 -0.71 -8.41 -10.56
C LEU A 328 -0.96 -8.88 -9.11
N PHE A 329 0.04 -8.78 -8.22
CA PHE A 329 -0.14 -9.17 -6.82
C PHE A 329 -1.00 -8.17 -6.04
N GLU A 330 -0.91 -6.88 -6.34
CA GLU A 330 -1.79 -5.87 -5.74
C GLU A 330 -3.25 -6.06 -6.18
N THR A 331 -3.47 -6.46 -7.44
CA THR A 331 -4.82 -6.77 -7.92
C THR A 331 -5.33 -8.08 -7.32
N ALA A 332 -4.48 -9.10 -7.25
CA ALA A 332 -4.82 -10.37 -6.63
C ALA A 332 -5.31 -10.20 -5.18
N VAL A 333 -4.60 -9.45 -4.35
CA VAL A 333 -5.01 -9.24 -2.95
C VAL A 333 -6.25 -8.33 -2.81
N LYS A 334 -6.55 -7.49 -3.80
CA LYS A 334 -7.80 -6.70 -3.83
C LYS A 334 -9.02 -7.60 -4.14
N LEU A 335 -8.84 -8.58 -5.03
CA LEU A 335 -9.91 -9.51 -5.43
C LEU A 335 -10.08 -10.66 -4.41
N TYR A 336 -8.99 -11.05 -3.76
CA TYR A 336 -8.95 -12.14 -2.77
C TYR A 336 -8.38 -11.64 -1.43
N PRO A 337 -9.08 -10.71 -0.74
CA PRO A 337 -8.53 -9.97 0.41
C PRO A 337 -8.25 -10.85 1.63
N ASP A 338 -8.90 -12.00 1.73
CA ASP A 338 -8.78 -12.91 2.88
C ASP A 338 -7.97 -14.18 2.54
N ASP A 339 -7.45 -14.28 1.30
CA ASP A 339 -6.61 -15.41 0.91
C ASP A 339 -5.17 -15.21 1.43
N VAL A 340 -4.66 -16.22 2.12
CA VAL A 340 -3.33 -16.21 2.75
C VAL A 340 -2.21 -16.06 1.72
N THR A 341 -2.31 -16.79 0.60
CA THR A 341 -1.28 -16.75 -0.46
C THR A 341 -1.28 -15.40 -1.19
N ALA A 342 -2.47 -14.84 -1.45
CA ALA A 342 -2.58 -13.50 -2.04
C ALA A 342 -1.96 -12.43 -1.14
N ASN A 343 -2.24 -12.46 0.17
CA ASN A 343 -1.67 -11.51 1.13
C ASN A 343 -0.15 -11.69 1.28
N LEU A 344 0.35 -12.94 1.32
CA LEU A 344 1.78 -13.19 1.43
C LEU A 344 2.55 -12.72 0.19
N ASN A 345 2.05 -13.02 -1.00
CA ASN A 345 2.67 -12.60 -2.25
C ASN A 345 2.62 -11.06 -2.43
N ALA A 346 1.51 -10.42 -2.04
CA ALA A 346 1.40 -8.97 -2.05
C ALA A 346 2.37 -8.30 -1.04
N ALA A 347 2.57 -8.91 0.13
CA ALA A 347 3.57 -8.45 1.09
C ALA A 347 4.99 -8.59 0.53
N ALA A 348 5.32 -9.71 -0.11
CA ALA A 348 6.59 -9.92 -0.78
C ALA A 348 6.82 -8.89 -1.90
N ALA A 349 5.80 -8.62 -2.73
CA ALA A 349 5.87 -7.59 -3.78
C ALA A 349 6.07 -6.18 -3.21
N ALA A 350 5.42 -5.83 -2.10
CA ALA A 350 5.63 -4.56 -1.41
C ALA A 350 7.06 -4.44 -0.88
N LEU A 351 7.61 -5.49 -0.26
CA LEU A 351 8.97 -5.50 0.28
C LEU A 351 10.05 -5.46 -0.80
N SER A 352 9.79 -6.00 -2.00
CA SER A 352 10.75 -5.89 -3.11
C SER A 352 11.05 -4.44 -3.49
N ARG A 353 10.11 -3.53 -3.29
CA ARG A 353 10.27 -2.07 -3.42
C ARG A 353 10.47 -1.34 -2.07
N LYS A 354 10.76 -2.07 -1.01
CA LYS A 354 11.03 -1.57 0.34
C LYS A 354 9.83 -0.88 1.02
N ASP A 355 8.59 -1.17 0.57
CA ASP A 355 7.37 -0.64 1.17
C ASP A 355 6.94 -1.48 2.37
N THR A 356 7.46 -1.11 3.53
CA THR A 356 7.18 -1.81 4.80
C THR A 356 5.77 -1.53 5.34
N VAL A 357 5.11 -0.46 4.91
CA VAL A 357 3.78 -0.07 5.41
C VAL A 357 2.72 -1.00 4.84
N TYR A 358 2.69 -1.15 3.51
CA TYR A 358 1.77 -2.07 2.85
C TYR A 358 2.08 -3.53 3.20
N ALA A 359 3.36 -3.90 3.29
CA ALA A 359 3.73 -5.25 3.71
C ALA A 359 3.18 -5.61 5.09
N LYS A 360 3.28 -4.74 6.09
CA LYS A 360 2.69 -4.94 7.42
C LYS A 360 1.18 -5.12 7.34
N ARG A 361 0.50 -4.32 6.52
CA ARG A 361 -0.95 -4.40 6.35
C ARG A 361 -1.39 -5.75 5.77
N TYR A 362 -0.66 -6.28 4.78
CA TYR A 362 -0.98 -7.59 4.21
C TYR A 362 -0.65 -8.72 5.19
N LEU A 363 0.52 -8.67 5.83
CA LEU A 363 0.92 -9.69 6.79
C LEU A 363 0.04 -9.73 8.04
N SER A 364 -0.57 -8.61 8.45
CA SER A 364 -1.50 -8.59 9.59
C SER A 364 -2.79 -9.36 9.36
N LYS A 365 -3.08 -9.78 8.13
CA LYS A 365 -4.22 -10.64 7.79
C LYS A 365 -3.89 -12.13 7.78
N ILE A 366 -2.61 -12.46 7.93
CA ILE A 366 -2.11 -13.83 7.96
C ILE A 366 -1.98 -14.24 9.43
N GLU A 367 -2.49 -15.43 9.75
CA GLU A 367 -2.32 -15.98 11.09
C GLU A 367 -0.83 -16.20 11.42
N GLU A 368 -0.42 -15.85 12.65
CA GLU A 368 0.97 -16.04 13.11
C GLU A 368 1.38 -17.53 13.18
N SER A 369 0.41 -18.44 13.11
CA SER A 369 0.63 -19.89 13.06
C SER A 369 1.17 -20.40 11.73
N LEU A 370 1.20 -19.57 10.68
CA LEU A 370 1.74 -19.95 9.38
C LEU A 370 3.24 -20.19 9.46
N ASP A 371 3.67 -21.41 9.30
CA ASP A 371 5.07 -21.85 9.40
C ASP A 371 5.61 -22.33 8.05
N THR A 372 5.65 -21.42 7.05
CA THR A 372 6.23 -21.71 5.74
C THR A 372 7.53 -20.93 5.52
N PRO A 373 8.49 -21.47 4.75
CA PRO A 373 9.76 -20.80 4.47
C PRO A 373 9.57 -19.40 3.85
N GLU A 374 8.59 -19.25 2.96
CA GLU A 374 8.28 -18.00 2.28
C GLU A 374 7.71 -16.96 3.24
N TYR A 375 6.86 -17.38 4.19
CA TYR A 375 6.36 -16.50 5.25
C TYR A 375 7.51 -16.00 6.13
N HIS A 376 8.40 -16.90 6.56
CA HIS A 376 9.55 -16.53 7.38
C HIS A 376 10.53 -15.64 6.60
N ASN A 377 10.77 -15.90 5.32
CA ASN A 377 11.57 -14.99 4.49
C ASN A 377 10.95 -13.60 4.43
N THR A 378 9.65 -13.52 4.19
CA THR A 378 8.92 -12.24 4.07
C THR A 378 8.93 -11.47 5.39
N MET A 379 8.68 -12.14 6.52
CA MET A 379 8.79 -11.53 7.86
C MET A 379 10.22 -11.09 8.17
N GLY A 380 11.21 -11.93 7.84
CA GLY A 380 12.62 -11.61 8.03
C GLY A 380 13.06 -10.38 7.25
N VAL A 381 12.62 -10.24 6.00
CA VAL A 381 12.89 -9.06 5.18
C VAL A 381 12.18 -7.82 5.74
N LEU A 382 10.93 -7.95 6.19
CA LEU A 382 10.22 -6.85 6.85
C LEU A 382 10.99 -6.33 8.07
N GLU A 383 11.39 -7.23 8.97
CA GLU A 383 12.12 -6.88 10.19
C GLU A 383 13.52 -6.31 9.87
N MET A 384 14.20 -6.83 8.85
CA MET A 384 15.48 -6.33 8.35
C MET A 384 15.36 -4.88 7.84
N LEU A 385 14.35 -4.58 7.04
CA LEU A 385 14.09 -3.23 6.52
C LEU A 385 13.64 -2.26 7.62
N CYS A 386 13.00 -2.76 8.67
CA CYS A 386 12.65 -1.98 9.86
C CYS A 386 13.84 -1.78 10.83
N GLY A 387 15.00 -2.42 10.59
CA GLY A 387 16.18 -2.33 11.45
C GLY A 387 16.18 -3.28 12.66
N ASN A 388 15.22 -4.19 12.76
CA ASN A 388 15.08 -5.16 13.85
C ASN A 388 15.88 -6.44 13.53
N TYR A 389 17.22 -6.33 13.50
CA TYR A 389 18.09 -7.37 12.97
C TYR A 389 18.02 -8.70 13.73
N ASP A 390 17.77 -8.71 15.03
CA ASP A 390 17.66 -9.94 15.83
C ASP A 390 16.42 -10.76 15.39
N LYS A 391 15.27 -10.10 15.25
CA LYS A 391 14.05 -10.74 14.73
C LYS A 391 14.21 -11.19 13.30
N ALA A 392 14.82 -10.33 12.46
CA ALA A 392 15.12 -10.67 11.07
C ALA A 392 15.97 -11.94 10.98
N THR A 393 17.03 -12.02 11.80
CA THR A 393 17.90 -13.21 11.85
C THR A 393 17.14 -14.46 12.23
N SER A 394 16.27 -14.39 13.23
CA SER A 394 15.45 -15.52 13.67
C SER A 394 14.57 -16.07 12.55
N HIS A 395 13.84 -15.19 11.87
CA HIS A 395 12.97 -15.59 10.76
C HIS A 395 13.78 -16.10 9.55
N LEU A 396 14.83 -15.38 9.14
CA LEU A 396 15.64 -15.76 7.98
C LEU A 396 16.39 -17.10 8.19
N ASN A 397 16.82 -17.40 9.44
CA ASN A 397 17.44 -18.70 9.75
C ASN A 397 16.42 -19.84 9.59
N ARG A 398 15.18 -19.69 10.10
CA ARG A 398 14.14 -20.72 9.90
C ARG A 398 13.85 -20.98 8.42
N ALA A 399 13.77 -19.92 7.61
CA ALA A 399 13.59 -20.06 6.18
C ALA A 399 14.80 -20.69 5.48
N THR A 400 16.03 -20.40 5.94
CA THR A 400 17.27 -20.99 5.41
C THR A 400 17.40 -22.46 5.78
N GLU A 401 17.06 -22.84 7.01
CA GLU A 401 17.03 -24.23 7.47
C GLU A 401 16.01 -25.08 6.68
N ALA A 402 14.91 -24.46 6.28
CA ALA A 402 13.92 -25.07 5.38
C ALA A 402 14.38 -25.10 3.90
N GLY A 403 15.56 -24.60 3.58
CA GLY A 403 16.20 -24.70 2.25
C GLY A 403 15.88 -23.55 1.30
N LEU A 404 15.29 -22.42 1.76
CA LEU A 404 14.93 -21.29 0.90
C LEU A 404 16.18 -20.44 0.56
N PRO A 405 16.61 -20.36 -0.73
CA PRO A 405 17.83 -19.66 -1.11
C PRO A 405 17.76 -18.14 -0.93
N GLU A 406 16.58 -17.54 -1.09
CA GLU A 406 16.34 -16.11 -0.91
C GLU A 406 16.63 -15.66 0.54
N ALA A 407 16.31 -16.50 1.51
CA ALA A 407 16.58 -16.20 2.92
C ALA A 407 18.09 -16.13 3.20
N LYS A 408 18.87 -17.03 2.60
CA LYS A 408 20.36 -16.99 2.70
C LYS A 408 20.92 -15.72 2.07
N GLN A 409 20.36 -15.29 0.93
CA GLN A 409 20.76 -14.02 0.29
C GLN A 409 20.46 -12.83 1.19
N ASN A 410 19.29 -12.81 1.83
CA ASN A 410 18.89 -11.73 2.74
C ASN A 410 19.77 -11.66 4.00
N LEU A 411 20.19 -12.79 4.54
CA LEU A 411 21.19 -12.83 5.63
C LEU A 411 22.52 -12.21 5.20
N ALA A 412 22.98 -12.50 3.99
CA ALA A 412 24.19 -11.89 3.44
C ALA A 412 24.06 -10.37 3.22
N GLU A 413 22.91 -9.91 2.72
CA GLU A 413 22.62 -8.48 2.56
C GLU A 413 22.59 -7.75 3.92
N MET A 414 22.00 -8.38 4.94
CA MET A 414 21.98 -7.84 6.30
C MET A 414 23.39 -7.73 6.88
N ALA A 415 24.24 -8.74 6.69
CA ALA A 415 25.63 -8.72 7.14
C ALA A 415 26.43 -7.58 6.47
N LYS A 416 26.29 -7.38 5.17
CA LYS A 416 26.88 -6.24 4.44
C LYS A 416 26.44 -4.89 5.00
N LYS A 417 25.16 -4.74 5.33
CA LYS A 417 24.62 -3.53 5.93
C LYS A 417 25.23 -3.24 7.29
N GLN A 418 25.34 -4.26 8.13
CA GLN A 418 25.93 -4.14 9.47
C GLN A 418 27.44 -3.81 9.38
N GLU A 419 28.19 -4.47 8.52
CA GLU A 419 29.60 -4.18 8.28
C GLU A 419 29.80 -2.74 7.79
N ASN A 420 29.02 -2.30 6.80
CA ASN A 420 29.07 -0.94 6.29
C ASN A 420 28.77 0.10 7.40
N ALA A 421 27.80 -0.18 8.28
CA ALA A 421 27.48 0.71 9.39
C ALA A 421 28.66 0.83 10.39
N ILE A 422 29.41 -0.25 10.63
CA ILE A 422 30.62 -0.24 11.46
C ILE A 422 31.69 0.63 10.81
N LEU A 423 31.94 0.45 9.51
CA LEU A 423 32.93 1.25 8.77
C LEU A 423 32.62 2.74 8.78
N ILE A 424 31.36 3.11 8.60
CA ILE A 424 30.91 4.52 8.67
C ILE A 424 31.19 5.08 10.08
N ARG A 425 30.85 4.36 11.15
CA ARG A 425 31.10 4.80 12.54
C ARG A 425 32.59 4.97 12.80
N GLN A 426 33.45 4.06 12.31
CA GLN A 426 34.90 4.17 12.45
C GLN A 426 35.45 5.42 11.72
N GLN A 427 34.96 5.70 10.51
CA GLN A 427 35.34 6.88 9.74
C GLN A 427 34.92 8.18 10.47
N GLN A 428 33.71 8.22 11.03
CA GLN A 428 33.23 9.37 11.80
C GLN A 428 34.03 9.61 13.09
N SER A 429 34.43 8.52 13.77
CA SER A 429 35.25 8.59 15.01
C SER A 429 36.64 9.14 14.71
N LYS A 430 37.31 8.68 13.63
CA LYS A 430 38.60 9.23 13.17
C LYS A 430 38.53 10.72 12.88
N LYS A 431 37.48 11.18 12.19
CA LYS A 431 37.27 12.62 11.90
C LYS A 431 37.07 13.48 13.15
N LYS A 432 36.46 12.92 14.22
CA LYS A 432 36.32 13.63 15.51
C LYS A 432 37.62 13.76 16.27
N GLN A 433 38.53 12.79 16.15
CA GLN A 433 39.85 12.83 16.80
C GLN A 433 40.85 13.76 16.10
N GLN A 434 40.65 14.06 14.82
CA GLN A 434 41.51 14.95 14.02
C GLN A 434 41.09 16.44 14.11
N ARG A 435 39.95 16.75 14.73
CA ARG A 435 39.48 18.12 15.02
C ARG A 435 39.82 18.53 16.47
#